data_2ee1bb946e591f997aa409833611eeb6
#
_entry.id   2ee1bb946e591f997aa409833611eeb6
#
_cell.length_a   1.000
_cell.length_b   1.000
_cell.length_c   1.000
_cell.angle_alpha   90.00
_cell.angle_beta   90.00
_cell.angle_gamma   90.00
#
_symmetry.space_group_name_H-M   'P 1'
#
loop_
_entity.id
_entity.type
_entity.pdbx_description
1 polymer ?
#
loop_
_entity_poly.entity_id
_entity_poly.type
_entity_poly.pdbx_seq_one_letter_code
_entity_poly.pdbx_strand_id
1 'polypeptide(L)'
;MDAETLRHMFGLATRALAANLEGFTEEDALAQPPGGGNCANWIVGHIVVHRNHMLRALGQEPVWGADADARYDRGSPPVTGAEGALPLATLTEGLERSREAVLAALDSATDEQLAASPVSASGSATGPVGRRLALLMVHEGYHAGQVGTLRRIGGRGGAIR
;
A
#
# COMPACT_ATOMS: atom_id res chain seq x y z
N MET A 1 17.13 12.33 0.58
CA MET A 1 16.71 11.31 -0.42
C MET A 1 15.90 12.08 -1.43
N ASP A 2 16.29 11.98 -2.69
CA ASP A 2 15.68 12.70 -3.82
C ASP A 2 14.43 11.99 -4.36
N ALA A 3 13.64 12.73 -5.15
CA ALA A 3 12.39 12.24 -5.72
C ALA A 3 12.61 11.07 -6.71
N GLU A 4 13.72 11.08 -7.46
CA GLU A 4 14.04 10.03 -8.42
C GLU A 4 14.25 8.67 -7.72
N THR A 5 15.04 8.66 -6.63
CA THR A 5 15.27 7.47 -5.81
C THR A 5 13.95 6.94 -5.23
N LEU A 6 13.11 7.82 -4.67
CA LEU A 6 11.80 7.44 -4.14
C LEU A 6 10.89 6.87 -5.22
N ARG A 7 10.84 7.50 -6.39
CA ARG A 7 10.10 7.01 -7.54
C ARG A 7 10.55 5.61 -7.97
N HIS A 8 11.86 5.38 -8.01
CA HIS A 8 12.42 4.07 -8.35
C HIS A 8 12.00 3.00 -7.33
N MET A 9 12.14 3.27 -6.04
CA MET A 9 11.74 2.37 -4.95
C MET A 9 10.25 2.04 -5.01
N PHE A 10 9.40 3.06 -5.19
CA PHE A 10 7.96 2.88 -5.33
C PHE A 10 7.61 2.01 -6.53
N GLY A 11 8.25 2.26 -7.68
CA GLY A 11 8.07 1.46 -8.88
C GLY A 11 8.45 -0.01 -8.71
N LEU A 12 9.50 -0.32 -7.94
CA LEU A 12 9.89 -1.70 -7.63
C LEU A 12 8.83 -2.40 -6.75
N ALA A 13 8.40 -1.77 -5.67
CA ALA A 13 7.40 -2.33 -4.77
C ALA A 13 6.06 -2.58 -5.49
N THR A 14 5.62 -1.60 -6.28
CA THR A 14 4.38 -1.68 -7.07
C THR A 14 4.41 -2.80 -8.11
N ARG A 15 5.52 -2.95 -8.85
CA ARG A 15 5.66 -4.06 -9.81
C ARG A 15 5.65 -5.43 -9.14
N ALA A 16 6.31 -5.55 -7.99
CA ALA A 16 6.31 -6.79 -7.23
C ALA A 16 4.89 -7.16 -6.75
N LEU A 17 4.12 -6.18 -6.27
CA LEU A 17 2.73 -6.38 -5.86
C LEU A 17 1.85 -6.78 -7.04
N ALA A 18 1.93 -6.04 -8.17
CA ALA A 18 1.12 -6.31 -9.36
C ALA A 18 1.37 -7.73 -9.90
N ALA A 19 2.65 -8.15 -10.01
CA ALA A 19 3.00 -9.49 -10.43
C ALA A 19 2.43 -10.57 -9.49
N ASN A 20 2.47 -10.34 -8.19
CA ASN A 20 1.94 -11.29 -7.21
C ASN A 20 0.40 -11.37 -7.21
N LEU A 21 -0.30 -10.30 -7.59
CA LEU A 21 -1.76 -10.26 -7.70
C LEU A 21 -2.29 -10.79 -9.05
N GLU A 22 -1.43 -10.95 -10.04
CA GLU A 22 -1.84 -11.37 -11.37
C GLU A 22 -2.66 -12.67 -11.33
N GLY A 23 -3.87 -12.61 -11.89
CA GLY A 23 -4.80 -13.74 -11.95
C GLY A 23 -5.49 -14.10 -10.62
N PHE A 24 -5.39 -13.28 -9.56
CA PHE A 24 -6.19 -13.49 -8.36
C PHE A 24 -7.67 -13.33 -8.67
N THR A 25 -8.46 -14.23 -8.08
CA THR A 25 -9.92 -14.13 -8.03
C THR A 25 -10.35 -13.54 -6.68
N GLU A 26 -11.65 -13.22 -6.53
CA GLU A 26 -12.22 -12.82 -5.25
C GLU A 26 -12.00 -13.89 -4.17
N GLU A 27 -12.14 -15.16 -4.54
CA GLU A 27 -11.92 -16.31 -3.65
C GLU A 27 -10.46 -16.36 -3.19
N ASP A 28 -9.49 -16.19 -4.09
CA ASP A 28 -8.07 -16.13 -3.73
C ASP A 28 -7.78 -14.99 -2.76
N ALA A 29 -8.41 -13.83 -2.99
CA ALA A 29 -8.18 -12.65 -2.16
C ALA A 29 -8.73 -12.81 -0.73
N LEU A 30 -9.82 -13.55 -0.56
CA LEU A 30 -10.46 -13.81 0.74
C LEU A 30 -9.95 -15.08 1.42
N ALA A 31 -9.17 -15.91 0.73
CA ALA A 31 -8.61 -17.14 1.29
C ALA A 31 -7.76 -16.85 2.53
N GLN A 32 -8.08 -17.54 3.63
CA GLN A 32 -7.39 -17.34 4.90
C GLN A 32 -6.06 -18.10 4.91
N PRO A 33 -4.94 -17.49 5.32
CA PRO A 33 -3.67 -18.19 5.41
C PRO A 33 -3.70 -19.25 6.51
N PRO A 34 -3.16 -20.45 6.27
CA PRO A 34 -2.98 -21.44 7.32
C PRO A 34 -2.15 -20.88 8.48
N GLY A 35 -2.64 -21.05 9.70
CA GLY A 35 -1.94 -20.54 10.88
C GLY A 35 -2.29 -19.09 11.26
N GLY A 36 -3.22 -18.47 10.56
CA GLY A 36 -3.69 -17.11 10.85
C GLY A 36 -2.92 -16.01 10.11
N GLY A 37 -3.34 -14.77 10.31
CA GLY A 37 -2.81 -13.58 9.63
C GLY A 37 -3.85 -12.96 8.71
N ASN A 38 -3.43 -11.98 7.94
CA ASN A 38 -4.31 -11.25 7.03
C ASN A 38 -4.36 -11.92 5.65
N CYS A 39 -5.57 -12.06 5.09
CA CYS A 39 -5.75 -12.48 3.70
C CYS A 39 -5.31 -11.39 2.71
N ALA A 40 -5.21 -11.74 1.43
CA ALA A 40 -4.76 -10.80 0.40
C ALA A 40 -5.69 -9.59 0.27
N ASN A 41 -7.01 -9.75 0.45
CA ASN A 41 -7.97 -8.65 0.44
C ASN A 41 -7.58 -7.57 1.46
N TRP A 42 -7.34 -7.95 2.72
CA TRP A 42 -6.93 -7.02 3.75
C TRP A 42 -5.58 -6.35 3.42
N ILE A 43 -4.62 -7.14 2.97
CA ILE A 43 -3.27 -6.63 2.65
C ILE A 43 -3.31 -5.61 1.52
N VAL A 44 -4.08 -5.87 0.46
CA VAL A 44 -4.22 -4.95 -0.69
C VAL A 44 -4.88 -3.65 -0.25
N GLY A 45 -5.97 -3.72 0.52
CA GLY A 45 -6.61 -2.52 1.09
C GLY A 45 -5.65 -1.72 1.96
N HIS A 46 -4.88 -2.40 2.81
CA HIS A 46 -3.88 -1.77 3.67
C HIS A 46 -2.77 -1.04 2.88
N ILE A 47 -2.36 -1.58 1.75
CA ILE A 47 -1.40 -0.91 0.86
C ILE A 47 -2.01 0.40 0.31
N VAL A 48 -3.27 0.41 -0.10
CA VAL A 48 -3.93 1.65 -0.57
C VAL A 48 -3.99 2.70 0.56
N VAL A 49 -4.30 2.30 1.78
CA VAL A 49 -4.27 3.20 2.96
C VAL A 49 -2.87 3.78 3.17
N HIS A 50 -1.82 2.97 3.07
CA HIS A 50 -0.45 3.46 3.20
C HIS A 50 -0.05 4.42 2.07
N ARG A 51 -0.54 4.21 0.86
CA ARG A 51 -0.37 5.17 -0.25
C ARG A 51 -1.15 6.47 0.00
N ASN A 52 -2.33 6.42 0.63
CA ASN A 52 -3.02 7.61 1.12
C ASN A 52 -2.19 8.36 2.16
N HIS A 53 -1.44 7.66 3.03
CA HIS A 53 -0.49 8.31 3.95
C HIS A 53 0.68 8.96 3.19
N MET A 54 1.19 8.37 2.09
CA MET A 54 2.20 9.01 1.23
C MET A 54 1.65 10.27 0.58
N LEU A 55 0.43 10.22 0.03
CA LEU A 55 -0.24 11.37 -0.59
C LEU A 55 -0.41 12.52 0.40
N ARG A 56 -0.93 12.24 1.60
CA ARG A 56 -1.07 13.27 2.66
C ARG A 56 0.29 13.86 3.07
N ALA A 57 1.35 13.05 3.13
CA ALA A 57 2.70 13.54 3.43
C ALA A 57 3.26 14.45 2.33
N LEU A 58 2.79 14.29 1.10
CA LEU A 58 3.12 15.13 -0.07
C LEU A 58 2.12 16.28 -0.27
N GLY A 59 1.16 16.47 0.65
CA GLY A 59 0.15 17.54 0.55
C GLY A 59 -0.92 17.27 -0.49
N GLN A 60 -1.14 16.01 -0.86
CA GLN A 60 -2.14 15.58 -1.84
C GLN A 60 -3.35 14.95 -1.16
N GLU A 61 -4.49 15.00 -1.84
CA GLU A 61 -5.71 14.33 -1.37
C GLU A 61 -5.60 12.80 -1.49
N PRO A 62 -6.12 12.05 -0.51
CA PRO A 62 -6.18 10.59 -0.57
C PRO A 62 -7.17 10.12 -1.65
N VAL A 63 -6.94 8.91 -2.18
CA VAL A 63 -7.84 8.31 -3.19
C VAL A 63 -9.07 7.64 -2.58
N TRP A 64 -9.02 7.33 -1.28
CA TRP A 64 -10.14 6.80 -0.50
C TRP A 64 -10.55 7.76 0.62
N GLY A 65 -11.84 7.69 0.97
CA GLY A 65 -12.37 8.40 2.13
C GLY A 65 -12.06 7.68 3.46
N ALA A 66 -12.40 8.35 4.56
CA ALA A 66 -12.08 7.91 5.92
C ALA A 66 -12.61 6.52 6.30
N ASP A 67 -13.80 6.14 5.83
CA ASP A 67 -14.41 4.84 6.16
C ASP A 67 -13.64 3.67 5.54
N ALA A 68 -13.22 3.79 4.26
CA ALA A 68 -12.42 2.78 3.60
C ALA A 68 -11.00 2.72 4.21
N ASP A 69 -10.41 3.87 4.53
CA ASP A 69 -9.14 3.93 5.26
C ASP A 69 -9.25 3.18 6.59
N ALA A 70 -10.25 3.50 7.43
CA ALA A 70 -10.42 2.88 8.74
C ALA A 70 -10.59 1.35 8.67
N ARG A 71 -11.22 0.84 7.59
CA ARG A 71 -11.44 -0.60 7.38
C ARG A 71 -10.14 -1.38 7.21
N TYR A 72 -9.12 -0.76 6.61
CA TYR A 72 -7.86 -1.41 6.24
C TYR A 72 -6.63 -0.80 6.92
N ASP A 73 -6.83 0.14 7.85
CA ASP A 73 -5.71 0.73 8.57
C ASP A 73 -5.13 -0.22 9.61
N ARG A 74 -3.95 0.12 10.09
CA ARG A 74 -3.24 -0.64 11.12
C ARG A 74 -4.11 -0.82 12.37
N GLY A 75 -4.27 -2.08 12.79
CA GLY A 75 -5.07 -2.43 13.96
C GLY A 75 -6.55 -2.63 13.66
N SER A 76 -7.01 -2.47 12.42
CA SER A 76 -8.37 -2.84 12.03
C SER A 76 -8.57 -4.37 12.15
N PRO A 77 -9.80 -4.84 12.37
CA PRO A 77 -10.10 -6.26 12.40
C PRO A 77 -9.69 -6.94 11.08
N PRO A 78 -9.22 -8.20 11.13
CA PRO A 78 -8.91 -8.95 9.91
C PRO A 78 -10.16 -9.12 9.04
N VAL A 79 -9.95 -9.27 7.73
CA VAL A 79 -10.99 -9.70 6.80
C VAL A 79 -11.04 -11.23 6.85
N THR A 80 -12.13 -11.79 7.35
CA THR A 80 -12.31 -13.24 7.50
C THR A 80 -13.31 -13.84 6.51
N GLY A 81 -13.91 -13.01 5.66
CA GLY A 81 -14.89 -13.39 4.65
C GLY A 81 -15.35 -12.17 3.86
N ALA A 82 -16.39 -12.34 3.05
CA ALA A 82 -16.91 -11.26 2.20
C ALA A 82 -17.61 -10.13 2.99
N GLU A 83 -18.10 -10.43 4.20
CA GLU A 83 -18.76 -9.43 5.03
C GLU A 83 -17.76 -8.35 5.47
N GLY A 84 -18.06 -7.10 5.16
CA GLY A 84 -17.19 -5.95 5.45
C GLY A 84 -15.92 -5.87 4.62
N ALA A 85 -15.70 -6.77 3.66
CA ALA A 85 -14.63 -6.68 2.68
C ALA A 85 -15.05 -5.80 1.49
N LEU A 86 -14.12 -5.01 0.96
CA LEU A 86 -14.32 -4.41 -0.36
C LEU A 86 -14.07 -5.46 -1.45
N PRO A 87 -14.83 -5.43 -2.55
CA PRO A 87 -14.57 -6.30 -3.70
C PRO A 87 -13.13 -6.14 -4.23
N LEU A 88 -12.52 -7.23 -4.69
CA LEU A 88 -11.16 -7.19 -5.26
C LEU A 88 -11.04 -6.16 -6.40
N ALA A 89 -12.09 -6.01 -7.22
CA ALA A 89 -12.13 -5.00 -8.28
C ALA A 89 -11.99 -3.57 -7.72
N THR A 90 -12.65 -3.24 -6.61
CA THR A 90 -12.54 -1.94 -5.94
C THR A 90 -11.14 -1.74 -5.34
N LEU A 91 -10.56 -2.79 -4.79
CA LEU A 91 -9.20 -2.76 -4.24
C LEU A 91 -8.15 -2.53 -5.34
N THR A 92 -8.28 -3.22 -6.48
CA THR A 92 -7.37 -3.07 -7.63
C THR A 92 -7.50 -1.70 -8.29
N GLU A 93 -8.72 -1.15 -8.40
CA GLU A 93 -8.93 0.24 -8.83
C GLU A 93 -8.25 1.21 -7.86
N GLY A 94 -8.40 1.02 -6.55
CA GLY A 94 -7.74 1.81 -5.53
C GLY A 94 -6.20 1.77 -5.64
N LEU A 95 -5.63 0.58 -5.90
CA LEU A 95 -4.20 0.43 -6.15
C LEU A 95 -3.74 1.23 -7.37
N GLU A 96 -4.46 1.18 -8.48
CA GLU A 96 -4.07 1.89 -9.70
C GLU A 96 -4.18 3.40 -9.53
N ARG A 97 -5.31 3.90 -9.02
CA ARG A 97 -5.50 5.33 -8.75
C ARG A 97 -4.45 5.87 -7.77
N SER A 98 -4.16 5.15 -6.69
CA SER A 98 -3.15 5.57 -5.72
C SER A 98 -1.73 5.53 -6.31
N ARG A 99 -1.45 4.55 -7.20
CA ARG A 99 -0.17 4.48 -7.92
C ARG A 99 0.06 5.72 -8.78
N GLU A 100 -0.93 6.07 -9.59
CA GLU A 100 -0.86 7.25 -10.46
C GLU A 100 -0.70 8.53 -9.66
N ALA A 101 -1.49 8.70 -8.60
CA ALA A 101 -1.44 9.86 -7.74
C ALA A 101 -0.09 10.02 -7.02
N VAL A 102 0.48 8.93 -6.47
CA VAL A 102 1.79 8.96 -5.81
C VAL A 102 2.90 9.28 -6.81
N LEU A 103 2.87 8.70 -8.02
CA LEU A 103 3.87 9.02 -9.06
C LEU A 103 3.80 10.48 -9.47
N ALA A 104 2.61 11.02 -9.73
CA ALA A 104 2.42 12.43 -10.08
C ALA A 104 2.88 13.37 -8.94
N ALA A 105 2.61 13.01 -7.68
CA ALA A 105 3.06 13.76 -6.53
C ALA A 105 4.59 13.75 -6.38
N LEU A 106 5.24 12.62 -6.64
CA LEU A 106 6.71 12.52 -6.63
C LEU A 106 7.36 13.29 -7.78
N ASP A 107 6.72 13.32 -8.97
CA ASP A 107 7.22 14.08 -10.12
C ASP A 107 7.20 15.60 -9.87
N SER A 108 6.31 16.09 -9.00
CA SER A 108 6.21 17.50 -8.62
C SER A 108 6.89 17.84 -7.29
N ALA A 109 7.40 16.85 -6.55
CA ALA A 109 8.00 17.06 -5.25
C ALA A 109 9.35 17.80 -5.35
N THR A 110 9.53 18.84 -4.51
CA THR A 110 10.80 19.57 -4.43
C THR A 110 11.70 19.00 -3.34
N ASP A 111 13.02 19.22 -3.46
CA ASP A 111 13.98 18.81 -2.42
C ASP A 111 13.67 19.44 -1.07
N GLU A 112 13.19 20.70 -1.05
CA GLU A 112 12.77 21.38 0.16
C GLU A 112 11.58 20.68 0.81
N GLN A 113 10.57 20.30 0.03
CA GLN A 113 9.40 19.57 0.50
C GLN A 113 9.80 18.19 1.08
N LEU A 114 10.70 17.48 0.42
CA LEU A 114 11.17 16.16 0.88
C LEU A 114 12.06 16.25 2.12
N ALA A 115 12.79 17.36 2.30
CA ALA A 115 13.61 17.63 3.49
C ALA A 115 12.78 18.14 4.67
N ALA A 116 11.59 18.69 4.44
CA ALA A 116 10.74 19.24 5.47
C ALA A 116 10.38 18.18 6.53
N SER A 117 10.36 18.61 7.79
CA SER A 117 9.99 17.76 8.94
C SER A 117 8.75 18.35 9.63
N PRO A 118 7.56 18.10 9.09
CA PRO A 118 6.33 18.65 9.65
C PRO A 118 6.11 18.14 11.06
N VAL A 119 5.51 18.99 11.88
CA VAL A 119 5.12 18.66 13.25
C VAL A 119 3.76 17.96 13.22
N SER A 120 3.64 16.85 13.93
CA SER A 120 2.35 16.15 14.09
C SER A 120 1.36 16.97 14.94
N ALA A 121 0.09 16.61 14.90
CA ALA A 121 -0.94 17.24 15.75
C ALA A 121 -0.61 17.14 17.25
N SER A 122 0.18 16.17 17.68
CA SER A 122 0.66 16.03 19.06
C SER A 122 1.91 16.90 19.38
N GLY A 123 2.37 17.73 18.43
CA GLY A 123 3.55 18.58 18.62
C GLY A 123 4.90 17.88 18.41
N SER A 124 4.91 16.60 18.02
CA SER A 124 6.17 15.85 17.78
C SER A 124 6.64 16.01 16.34
N ALA A 125 7.95 16.20 16.14
CA ALA A 125 8.54 16.18 14.81
C ALA A 125 8.43 14.78 14.19
N THR A 126 7.90 14.70 12.97
CA THR A 126 7.68 13.41 12.28
C THR A 126 8.90 12.94 11.47
N GLY A 127 9.95 13.75 11.44
CA GLY A 127 11.13 13.56 10.60
C GLY A 127 10.89 13.95 9.13
N PRO A 128 11.95 13.93 8.30
CA PRO A 128 11.87 14.34 6.90
C PRO A 128 10.83 13.55 6.12
N VAL A 129 10.04 14.25 5.29
CA VAL A 129 9.01 13.64 4.42
C VAL A 129 9.61 12.52 3.57
N GLY A 130 10.73 12.77 2.89
CA GLY A 130 11.39 11.74 2.05
C GLY A 130 11.74 10.47 2.81
N ARG A 131 12.19 10.58 4.09
CA ARG A 131 12.45 9.39 4.92
C ARG A 131 11.16 8.62 5.25
N ARG A 132 10.08 9.33 5.53
CA ARG A 132 8.78 8.71 5.80
C ARG A 132 8.26 7.97 4.58
N LEU A 133 8.36 8.59 3.40
CA LEU A 133 7.99 7.96 2.14
C LEU A 133 8.79 6.66 1.90
N ALA A 134 10.11 6.70 2.10
CA ALA A 134 10.95 5.51 1.96
C ALA A 134 10.52 4.38 2.90
N LEU A 135 10.19 4.67 4.16
CA LEU A 135 9.69 3.68 5.11
C LEU A 135 8.37 3.06 4.64
N LEU A 136 7.44 3.87 4.11
CA LEU A 136 6.17 3.38 3.58
C LEU A 136 6.38 2.52 2.32
N MET A 137 7.36 2.82 1.48
CA MET A 137 7.70 2.01 0.30
C MET A 137 8.34 0.67 0.68
N VAL A 138 9.20 0.64 1.70
CA VAL A 138 9.74 -0.61 2.27
C VAL A 138 8.60 -1.46 2.86
N HIS A 139 7.67 -0.84 3.56
CA HIS A 139 6.50 -1.50 4.11
C HIS A 139 5.59 -2.07 2.99
N GLU A 140 5.39 -1.36 1.88
CA GLU A 140 4.68 -1.89 0.72
C GLU A 140 5.40 -3.12 0.13
N GLY A 141 6.72 -3.07 0.01
CA GLY A 141 7.54 -4.21 -0.44
C GLY A 141 7.39 -5.43 0.48
N TYR A 142 7.34 -5.22 1.81
CA TYR A 142 7.05 -6.28 2.78
C TYR A 142 5.69 -6.93 2.51
N HIS A 143 4.65 -6.14 2.31
CA HIS A 143 3.30 -6.63 2.03
C HIS A 143 3.18 -7.27 0.64
N ALA A 144 3.89 -6.77 -0.37
CA ALA A 144 3.98 -7.43 -1.67
C ALA A 144 4.55 -8.85 -1.55
N GLY A 145 5.54 -9.06 -0.68
CA GLY A 145 6.08 -10.39 -0.36
C GLY A 145 5.06 -11.31 0.33
N GLN A 146 4.23 -10.77 1.23
CA GLN A 146 3.14 -11.54 1.85
C GLN A 146 2.11 -12.00 0.82
N VAL A 147 1.69 -11.13 -0.12
CA VAL A 147 0.81 -11.52 -1.23
C VAL A 147 1.45 -12.61 -2.08
N GLY A 148 2.76 -12.53 -2.35
CA GLY A 148 3.51 -13.59 -3.06
C GLY A 148 3.52 -14.93 -2.31
N THR A 149 3.52 -14.91 -0.98
CA THR A 149 3.39 -16.12 -0.16
C THR A 149 1.98 -16.69 -0.24
N LEU A 150 0.95 -15.84 -0.12
CA LEU A 150 -0.46 -16.26 -0.25
C LEU A 150 -0.74 -16.85 -1.63
N ARG A 151 -0.16 -16.26 -2.68
CA ARG A 151 -0.22 -16.80 -4.05
C ARG A 151 0.24 -18.26 -4.11
N ARG A 152 1.38 -18.60 -3.46
CA ARG A 152 1.91 -19.97 -3.43
C ARG A 152 1.06 -20.90 -2.58
N ILE A 153 0.56 -20.43 -1.44
CA ILE A 153 -0.36 -21.18 -0.58
C ILE A 153 -1.63 -21.55 -1.36
N GLY A 154 -2.16 -20.64 -2.18
CA GLY A 154 -3.29 -20.87 -3.07
C GLY A 154 -2.98 -21.75 -4.30
N GLY A 155 -1.79 -22.41 -4.35
CA GLY A 155 -1.41 -23.32 -5.42
C GLY A 155 -0.93 -22.67 -6.72
N ARG A 156 -0.76 -21.35 -6.74
CA ARG A 156 -0.24 -20.61 -7.90
C ARG A 156 1.29 -20.58 -7.89
N GLY A 157 1.92 -20.60 -9.05
CA GLY A 157 3.37 -20.44 -9.16
C GLY A 157 3.87 -19.09 -8.65
N GLY A 158 5.14 -19.02 -8.23
CA GLY A 158 5.77 -17.74 -7.87
C GLY A 158 5.83 -16.82 -9.08
N ALA A 159 5.41 -15.54 -8.91
CA ALA A 159 5.39 -14.55 -9.99
C ALA A 159 6.75 -13.86 -10.19
N ILE A 160 7.53 -13.73 -9.11
CA ILE A 160 8.86 -13.11 -9.13
C ILE A 160 9.90 -14.24 -9.07
N ARG A 161 10.80 -14.26 -10.06
CA ARG A 161 11.89 -15.23 -10.20
C ARG A 161 13.24 -14.54 -10.03
#